data_69b09ad2afcd5c864bb2104879366d62
#
_entry.id   69b09ad2afcd5c864bb2104879366d62
#
_cell.length_a   1.000
_cell.length_b   1.000
_cell.length_c   1.000
_cell.angle_alpha   90.00
_cell.angle_beta   90.00
_cell.angle_gamma   90.00
#
_symmetry.space_group_name_H-M   'P 1'
#
loop_
_entity.id
_entity.type
_entity.pdbx_description
1 polymer ?
#
loop_
_entity_poly.entity_id
_entity_poly.type
_entity_poly.pdbx_seq_one_letter_code
_entity_poly.pdbx_strand_id
1 'polypeptide(L)'
;MNFKIFRKIVGSNTVLLILLLTFVCSGCSFVNIFGKHEPTKATPEGLYSRASVEFNGGHYKKAQESFLRLKEEYPLHDLAILAEIGIADSLYSDKEYAEAENAYGDFIALHPVNENVPYALYQLGMCHYNQIGDIDRDQTETIQAKKEWEKLVARFPESKFSAMAEKLIRECKQKLAEHEFYVAKFYMRQKKYQAALSRFEELAREYPNVGLDYKVEYFISETKAKIAEEEQLRLK
;
A
#
# COMPACT_ATOMS: atom_id res chain seq x y z
N MET A 1 86.22 -27.56 18.32
CA MET A 1 85.37 -27.29 17.15
C MET A 1 84.31 -26.20 17.57
N ASN A 2 84.63 -25.02 17.19
CA ASN A 2 83.90 -23.75 17.00
C ASN A 2 82.74 -23.34 17.95
N PHE A 3 83.14 -22.98 19.13
CA PHE A 3 82.24 -22.26 20.05
C PHE A 3 81.96 -20.78 19.61
N LYS A 4 82.77 -20.24 18.72
CA LYS A 4 82.61 -18.87 18.18
C LYS A 4 81.49 -18.67 17.15
N ILE A 5 81.11 -19.75 16.43
CA ILE A 5 80.09 -19.71 15.40
C ILE A 5 78.67 -19.72 16.06
N PHE A 6 78.54 -20.51 17.13
CA PHE A 6 77.25 -20.57 17.85
C PHE A 6 76.81 -19.24 18.51
N ARG A 7 77.80 -18.46 19.02
CA ARG A 7 77.56 -17.18 19.64
C ARG A 7 77.14 -16.08 18.65
N LYS A 8 77.55 -16.25 17.35
CA LYS A 8 77.20 -15.25 16.32
C LYS A 8 75.80 -15.49 15.73
N ILE A 9 75.32 -16.73 15.72
CA ILE A 9 74.01 -17.11 15.22
C ILE A 9 72.93 -16.79 16.26
N VAL A 10 73.21 -17.04 17.55
CA VAL A 10 72.23 -16.72 18.64
C VAL A 10 72.07 -15.20 18.83
N GLY A 11 73.17 -14.43 18.67
CA GLY A 11 73.10 -12.97 18.78
C GLY A 11 72.31 -12.29 17.63
N SER A 12 72.43 -12.87 16.42
CA SER A 12 71.72 -12.33 15.25
C SER A 12 70.19 -12.60 15.31
N ASN A 13 69.82 -13.79 15.79
CA ASN A 13 68.39 -14.11 15.90
C ASN A 13 67.69 -13.39 17.05
N THR A 14 68.40 -13.13 18.18
CA THR A 14 67.82 -12.36 19.28
C THR A 14 67.67 -10.89 18.92
N VAL A 15 68.58 -10.28 18.17
CA VAL A 15 68.47 -8.92 17.66
C VAL A 15 67.31 -8.81 16.67
N LEU A 16 67.12 -9.82 15.78
CA LEU A 16 65.99 -9.84 14.85
C LEU A 16 64.65 -10.02 15.58
N LEU A 17 64.62 -10.84 16.64
CA LEU A 17 63.41 -11.04 17.46
C LEU A 17 63.04 -9.77 18.24
N ILE A 18 64.00 -9.03 18.76
CA ILE A 18 63.76 -7.77 19.46
C ILE A 18 63.30 -6.67 18.50
N LEU A 19 63.84 -6.61 17.28
CA LEU A 19 63.40 -5.72 16.22
C LEU A 19 61.97 -6.05 15.75
N LEU A 20 61.59 -7.33 15.66
CA LEU A 20 60.23 -7.73 15.37
C LEU A 20 59.25 -7.39 16.52
N LEU A 21 59.66 -7.57 17.77
CA LEU A 21 58.83 -7.21 18.93
C LEU A 21 58.62 -5.68 19.06
N THR A 22 59.61 -4.86 18.74
CA THR A 22 59.45 -3.39 18.74
C THR A 22 58.54 -2.90 17.61
N PHE A 23 58.48 -3.62 16.46
CA PHE A 23 57.58 -3.27 15.38
C PHE A 23 56.11 -3.62 15.70
N VAL A 24 55.85 -4.66 16.50
CA VAL A 24 54.50 -5.02 16.96
C VAL A 24 54.00 -4.04 18.01
N CYS A 25 54.88 -3.49 18.89
CA CYS A 25 54.47 -2.49 19.89
C CYS A 25 54.24 -1.09 19.31
N SER A 26 54.78 -0.77 18.12
CA SER A 26 54.54 0.51 17.45
C SER A 26 53.25 0.50 16.63
N GLY A 27 52.55 -0.65 16.46
CA GLY A 27 51.33 -0.80 15.71
C GLY A 27 50.09 -0.25 16.38
N CYS A 28 50.14 0.12 17.68
CA CYS A 28 48.96 0.62 18.37
C CYS A 28 48.63 2.10 18.09
N SER A 29 49.49 2.85 17.43
CA SER A 29 49.23 4.25 17.07
C SER A 29 48.71 4.45 15.63
N PHE A 30 48.69 3.36 14.80
CA PHE A 30 48.27 3.46 13.39
C PHE A 30 46.76 3.29 13.21
N VAL A 31 46.02 2.88 14.26
CA VAL A 31 44.57 2.66 14.19
C VAL A 31 43.76 3.98 14.26
N ASN A 32 44.39 5.11 14.58
CA ASN A 32 43.72 6.42 14.64
C ASN A 32 43.81 7.25 13.35
N ILE A 33 44.39 6.72 12.25
CA ILE A 33 44.43 7.41 10.94
C ILE A 33 43.13 7.23 10.16
N PHE A 34 42.34 6.20 10.47
CA PHE A 34 40.92 6.19 10.12
C PHE A 34 40.22 7.04 11.19
N GLY A 35 40.25 8.37 10.98
CA GLY A 35 39.45 9.28 11.73
C GLY A 35 38.07 8.70 11.92
N LYS A 36 37.50 8.74 13.10
CA LYS A 36 36.07 8.57 13.30
C LYS A 36 35.42 9.49 12.28
N HIS A 37 35.02 8.93 11.14
CA HIS A 37 34.06 9.59 10.29
C HIS A 37 32.84 9.70 11.20
N GLU A 38 32.65 10.86 11.82
CA GLU A 38 31.34 11.18 12.34
C GLU A 38 30.42 10.96 11.14
N PRO A 39 29.36 10.14 11.26
CA PRO A 39 28.49 9.91 10.16
C PRO A 39 28.00 11.27 9.70
N THR A 40 28.55 11.76 8.60
CA THR A 40 28.09 13.02 8.00
C THR A 40 26.59 12.89 7.91
N LYS A 41 25.86 13.81 8.54
CA LYS A 41 24.39 13.82 8.54
C LYS A 41 23.97 13.63 7.09
N ALA A 42 23.20 12.58 6.81
CA ALA A 42 22.80 12.27 5.43
C ALA A 42 22.03 13.47 4.87
N THR A 43 22.33 13.91 3.66
CA THR A 43 21.59 15.03 3.04
C THR A 43 20.17 14.62 2.69
N PRO A 44 19.22 15.56 2.53
CA PRO A 44 17.85 15.25 2.08
C PRO A 44 17.82 14.43 0.80
N GLU A 45 18.64 14.80 -0.20
CA GLU A 45 18.76 14.12 -1.48
C GLU A 45 19.35 12.71 -1.31
N GLY A 46 20.33 12.56 -0.40
CA GLY A 46 20.94 11.26 -0.08
C GLY A 46 19.93 10.32 0.57
N LEU A 47 19.12 10.81 1.51
CA LEU A 47 18.04 10.02 2.14
C LEU A 47 16.96 9.65 1.14
N TYR A 48 16.52 10.59 0.30
CA TYR A 48 15.51 10.34 -0.73
C TYR A 48 16.00 9.33 -1.77
N SER A 49 17.23 9.49 -2.25
CA SER A 49 17.85 8.56 -3.21
C SER A 49 17.95 7.16 -2.63
N ARG A 50 18.41 7.02 -1.38
CA ARG A 50 18.47 5.74 -0.68
C ARG A 50 17.09 5.11 -0.55
N ALA A 51 16.09 5.86 -0.10
CA ALA A 51 14.72 5.38 0.02
C ALA A 51 14.18 4.88 -1.32
N SER A 52 14.41 5.62 -2.39
CA SER A 52 14.00 5.25 -3.76
C SER A 52 14.68 3.96 -4.25
N VAL A 53 15.97 3.77 -3.95
CA VAL A 53 16.70 2.53 -4.27
C VAL A 53 16.14 1.34 -3.51
N GLU A 54 15.88 1.49 -2.20
CA GLU A 54 15.30 0.42 -1.38
C GLU A 54 13.87 0.10 -1.86
N PHE A 55 13.07 1.10 -2.19
CA PHE A 55 11.71 0.92 -2.71
C PHE A 55 11.71 0.14 -4.04
N ASN A 56 12.54 0.57 -5.00
CA ASN A 56 12.66 -0.10 -6.29
C ASN A 56 13.25 -1.52 -6.17
N GLY A 57 14.00 -1.78 -5.11
CA GLY A 57 14.52 -3.10 -4.76
C GLY A 57 13.50 -4.00 -4.05
N GLY A 58 12.28 -3.52 -3.77
CA GLY A 58 11.24 -4.26 -3.04
C GLY A 58 11.47 -4.30 -1.52
N HIS A 59 12.42 -3.52 -1.00
CA HIS A 59 12.73 -3.43 0.43
C HIS A 59 11.88 -2.33 1.09
N TYR A 60 10.56 -2.49 1.05
CA TYR A 60 9.60 -1.42 1.40
C TYR A 60 9.76 -0.89 2.82
N LYS A 61 10.04 -1.73 3.82
CA LYS A 61 10.29 -1.29 5.20
C LYS A 61 11.54 -0.41 5.34
N LYS A 62 12.61 -0.74 4.61
CA LYS A 62 13.82 0.10 4.62
C LYS A 62 13.62 1.41 3.86
N ALA A 63 12.80 1.38 2.79
CA ALA A 63 12.40 2.58 2.08
C ALA A 63 11.62 3.51 3.00
N GLN A 64 10.60 2.98 3.69
CA GLN A 64 9.79 3.70 4.67
C GLN A 64 10.66 4.33 5.77
N GLU A 65 11.59 3.58 6.37
CA GLU A 65 12.53 4.11 7.38
C GLU A 65 13.35 5.28 6.85
N SER A 66 13.84 5.18 5.61
CA SER A 66 14.66 6.24 4.99
C SER A 66 13.82 7.48 4.63
N PHE A 67 12.57 7.30 4.15
CA PHE A 67 11.63 8.41 3.93
C PHE A 67 11.20 9.06 5.25
N LEU A 68 10.90 8.28 6.28
CA LEU A 68 10.54 8.79 7.60
C LEU A 68 11.68 9.62 8.18
N ARG A 69 12.90 9.12 8.10
CA ARG A 69 14.09 9.85 8.54
C ARG A 69 14.26 11.18 7.79
N LEU A 70 14.02 11.20 6.48
CA LEU A 70 14.04 12.43 5.68
C LEU A 70 13.01 13.44 6.20
N LYS A 71 11.78 13.01 6.41
CA LYS A 71 10.69 13.86 6.92
C LYS A 71 11.03 14.43 8.31
N GLU A 72 11.60 13.63 9.21
CA GLU A 72 11.95 14.02 10.58
C GLU A 72 13.17 14.93 10.66
N GLU A 73 14.24 14.64 9.90
CA GLU A 73 15.47 15.41 9.94
C GLU A 73 15.39 16.72 9.13
N TYR A 74 14.52 16.76 8.10
CA TYR A 74 14.41 17.88 7.16
C TYR A 74 12.95 18.26 6.85
N PRO A 75 12.12 18.58 7.87
CA PRO A 75 10.66 18.75 7.70
C PRO A 75 10.28 19.93 6.81
N LEU A 76 11.16 20.90 6.62
CA LEU A 76 10.91 22.09 5.79
C LEU A 76 11.49 21.96 4.36
N HIS A 77 12.07 20.81 4.04
CA HIS A 77 12.63 20.59 2.70
C HIS A 77 11.54 20.07 1.74
N ASP A 78 11.58 20.49 0.47
CA ASP A 78 10.57 20.05 -0.53
C ASP A 78 10.49 18.53 -0.66
N LEU A 79 11.62 17.82 -0.51
CA LEU A 79 11.65 16.37 -0.52
C LEU A 79 10.93 15.73 0.68
N ALA A 80 10.67 16.47 1.76
CA ALA A 80 9.90 15.94 2.90
C ALA A 80 8.44 15.65 2.49
N ILE A 81 7.85 16.52 1.67
CA ILE A 81 6.50 16.30 1.12
C ILE A 81 6.46 15.06 0.22
N LEU A 82 7.50 14.88 -0.61
CA LEU A 82 7.60 13.67 -1.45
C LEU A 82 7.87 12.42 -0.62
N ALA A 83 8.60 12.55 0.49
CA ALA A 83 8.82 11.44 1.42
C ALA A 83 7.54 10.98 2.12
N GLU A 84 6.59 11.87 2.39
CA GLU A 84 5.28 11.47 2.92
C GLU A 84 4.53 10.54 1.97
N ILE A 85 4.54 10.85 0.67
CA ILE A 85 3.99 9.95 -0.36
C ILE A 85 4.80 8.67 -0.42
N GLY A 86 6.14 8.75 -0.37
CA GLY A 86 7.02 7.58 -0.40
C GLY A 86 6.80 6.64 0.80
N ILE A 87 6.44 7.17 1.98
CA ILE A 87 6.03 6.36 3.14
C ILE A 87 4.73 5.62 2.82
N ALA A 88 3.71 6.33 2.32
CA ALA A 88 2.43 5.75 1.98
C ALA A 88 2.56 4.67 0.87
N ASP A 89 3.35 4.95 -0.17
CA ASP A 89 3.65 4.00 -1.26
C ASP A 89 4.38 2.75 -0.75
N SER A 90 5.28 2.93 0.22
CA SER A 90 6.02 1.82 0.84
C SER A 90 5.09 0.91 1.64
N LEU A 91 4.19 1.47 2.45
CA LEU A 91 3.16 0.75 3.18
C LEU A 91 2.22 0.00 2.23
N TYR A 92 1.73 0.67 1.19
CA TYR A 92 0.87 0.06 0.17
C TYR A 92 1.55 -1.13 -0.52
N SER A 93 2.82 -0.97 -0.90
CA SER A 93 3.60 -1.99 -1.59
C SER A 93 3.94 -3.18 -0.69
N ASP A 94 4.07 -2.95 0.63
CA ASP A 94 4.21 -4.01 1.65
C ASP A 94 2.85 -4.63 2.04
N LYS A 95 1.75 -4.20 1.39
CA LYS A 95 0.35 -4.62 1.62
C LYS A 95 -0.20 -4.25 3.00
N GLU A 96 0.41 -3.31 3.67
CA GLU A 96 -0.10 -2.71 4.90
C GLU A 96 -1.14 -1.63 4.53
N TYR A 97 -2.29 -2.10 3.98
CA TYR A 97 -3.27 -1.22 3.33
C TYR A 97 -3.96 -0.25 4.29
N ALA A 98 -4.22 -0.64 5.54
CA ALA A 98 -4.83 0.23 6.53
C ALA A 98 -3.91 1.37 6.96
N GLU A 99 -2.61 1.09 7.12
CA GLU A 99 -1.59 2.09 7.42
C GLU A 99 -1.34 3.00 6.22
N ALA A 100 -1.34 2.44 4.99
CA ALA A 100 -1.21 3.21 3.76
C ALA A 100 -2.40 4.17 3.56
N GLU A 101 -3.63 3.72 3.84
CA GLU A 101 -4.85 4.53 3.83
C GLU A 101 -4.70 5.76 4.73
N ASN A 102 -4.27 5.56 5.98
CA ASN A 102 -4.02 6.65 6.91
C ASN A 102 -2.95 7.62 6.38
N ALA A 103 -1.83 7.10 5.86
CA ALA A 103 -0.72 7.92 5.37
C ALA A 103 -1.12 8.75 4.14
N TYR A 104 -1.87 8.19 3.17
CA TYR A 104 -2.41 8.95 2.04
C TYR A 104 -3.46 9.96 2.50
N GLY A 105 -4.32 9.60 3.46
CA GLY A 105 -5.32 10.49 4.05
C GLY A 105 -4.68 11.69 4.73
N ASP A 106 -3.65 11.47 5.53
CA ASP A 106 -2.87 12.53 6.19
C ASP A 106 -2.22 13.46 5.17
N PHE A 107 -1.59 12.90 4.11
CA PHE A 107 -1.02 13.70 3.03
C PHE A 107 -2.07 14.61 2.38
N ILE A 108 -3.24 14.09 2.03
CA ILE A 108 -4.33 14.86 1.41
C ILE A 108 -4.84 15.97 2.34
N ALA A 109 -4.91 15.69 3.64
CA ALA A 109 -5.37 16.67 4.64
C ALA A 109 -4.34 17.78 4.89
N LEU A 110 -3.05 17.43 4.96
CA LEU A 110 -1.95 18.37 5.22
C LEU A 110 -1.60 19.20 3.99
N HIS A 111 -1.74 18.64 2.79
CA HIS A 111 -1.30 19.26 1.53
C HIS A 111 -2.43 19.36 0.48
N PRO A 112 -3.59 19.97 0.80
CA PRO A 112 -4.81 19.87 0.00
C PRO A 112 -4.70 20.47 -1.41
N VAL A 113 -3.71 21.30 -1.68
CA VAL A 113 -3.47 21.94 -2.99
C VAL A 113 -2.24 21.39 -3.71
N ASN A 114 -1.59 20.36 -3.16
CA ASN A 114 -0.41 19.76 -3.77
C ASN A 114 -0.78 19.02 -5.07
N GLU A 115 0.10 19.08 -6.06
CA GLU A 115 -0.08 18.42 -7.37
C GLU A 115 -0.22 16.90 -7.30
N ASN A 116 0.27 16.26 -6.22
CA ASN A 116 0.18 14.84 -5.99
C ASN A 116 -1.12 14.39 -5.29
N VAL A 117 -2.02 15.32 -4.92
CA VAL A 117 -3.30 14.97 -4.29
C VAL A 117 -4.15 14.03 -5.17
N PRO A 118 -4.26 14.23 -6.49
CA PRO A 118 -4.98 13.28 -7.34
C PRO A 118 -4.39 11.86 -7.31
N TYR A 119 -3.07 11.73 -7.23
CA TYR A 119 -2.39 10.45 -7.06
C TYR A 119 -2.73 9.82 -5.70
N ALA A 120 -2.61 10.59 -4.63
CA ALA A 120 -2.89 10.10 -3.28
C ALA A 120 -4.35 9.65 -3.11
N LEU A 121 -5.33 10.38 -3.68
CA LEU A 121 -6.74 9.97 -3.70
C LEU A 121 -6.96 8.68 -4.50
N TYR A 122 -6.24 8.51 -5.62
CA TYR A 122 -6.31 7.29 -6.40
C TYR A 122 -5.80 6.10 -5.59
N GLN A 123 -4.65 6.25 -4.93
CA GLN A 123 -4.03 5.20 -4.11
C GLN A 123 -4.83 4.90 -2.85
N LEU A 124 -5.47 5.90 -2.23
CA LEU A 124 -6.40 5.71 -1.13
C LEU A 124 -7.55 4.76 -1.54
N GLY A 125 -8.15 5.00 -2.70
CA GLY A 125 -9.15 4.08 -3.25
C GLY A 125 -8.58 2.69 -3.56
N MET A 126 -7.32 2.60 -4.00
CA MET A 126 -6.63 1.32 -4.23
C MET A 126 -6.37 0.54 -2.93
N CYS A 127 -6.14 1.21 -1.79
CA CYS A 127 -6.02 0.55 -0.49
C CYS A 127 -7.28 -0.25 -0.18
N HIS A 128 -8.46 0.36 -0.32
CA HIS A 128 -9.75 -0.32 -0.15
C HIS A 128 -9.95 -1.41 -1.21
N TYR A 129 -9.68 -1.10 -2.48
CA TYR A 129 -9.92 -2.02 -3.58
C TYR A 129 -9.17 -3.35 -3.44
N ASN A 130 -7.94 -3.32 -2.93
CA ASN A 130 -7.15 -4.52 -2.68
C ASN A 130 -7.63 -5.35 -1.47
N GLN A 131 -8.56 -4.83 -0.69
CA GLN A 131 -9.18 -5.51 0.45
C GLN A 131 -10.59 -6.04 0.16
N ILE A 132 -11.10 -5.84 -1.06
CA ILE A 132 -12.42 -6.31 -1.47
C ILE A 132 -12.48 -7.84 -1.36
N GLY A 133 -13.46 -8.32 -0.60
CA GLY A 133 -13.75 -9.74 -0.44
C GLY A 133 -14.63 -10.33 -1.56
N ASP A 134 -15.04 -11.58 -1.37
CA ASP A 134 -15.95 -12.28 -2.27
C ASP A 134 -17.37 -11.69 -2.23
N ILE A 135 -18.19 -12.07 -3.20
CA ILE A 135 -19.54 -11.57 -3.40
C ILE A 135 -20.50 -11.83 -2.23
N ASP A 136 -20.25 -12.86 -1.44
CA ASP A 136 -21.04 -13.25 -0.27
C ASP A 136 -20.54 -12.62 1.05
N ARG A 137 -19.47 -11.81 0.96
CA ARG A 137 -18.87 -11.10 2.09
C ARG A 137 -19.39 -9.68 2.20
N ASP A 138 -19.02 -9.03 3.29
CA ASP A 138 -19.24 -7.60 3.49
C ASP A 138 -18.61 -6.79 2.35
N GLN A 139 -19.35 -5.79 1.86
CA GLN A 139 -18.93 -4.95 0.73
C GLN A 139 -18.48 -3.54 1.15
N THR A 140 -18.14 -3.34 2.41
CA THR A 140 -17.68 -2.05 2.94
C THR A 140 -16.49 -1.53 2.13
N GLU A 141 -15.50 -2.38 1.85
CA GLU A 141 -14.31 -2.00 1.10
C GLU A 141 -14.63 -1.60 -0.34
N THR A 142 -15.58 -2.28 -0.99
CA THR A 142 -16.05 -1.91 -2.34
C THR A 142 -16.73 -0.53 -2.34
N ILE A 143 -17.52 -0.24 -1.31
CA ILE A 143 -18.21 1.05 -1.15
C ILE A 143 -17.19 2.16 -0.89
N GLN A 144 -16.20 1.95 -0.02
CA GLN A 144 -15.19 2.96 0.29
C GLN A 144 -14.29 3.23 -0.92
N ALA A 145 -13.79 2.19 -1.62
CA ALA A 145 -13.02 2.38 -2.85
C ALA A 145 -13.77 3.26 -3.86
N LYS A 146 -15.03 2.92 -4.14
CA LYS A 146 -15.90 3.70 -5.04
C LYS A 146 -16.02 5.14 -4.58
N LYS A 147 -16.26 5.38 -3.30
CA LYS A 147 -16.45 6.71 -2.71
C LYS A 147 -15.19 7.58 -2.85
N GLU A 148 -14.00 7.04 -2.57
CA GLU A 148 -12.75 7.79 -2.68
C GLU A 148 -12.46 8.17 -4.13
N TRP A 149 -12.72 7.27 -5.09
CA TRP A 149 -12.57 7.57 -6.51
C TRP A 149 -13.64 8.55 -7.04
N GLU A 150 -14.88 8.50 -6.55
CA GLU A 150 -15.90 9.52 -6.87
C GLU A 150 -15.49 10.92 -6.38
N LYS A 151 -14.84 11.03 -5.21
CA LYS A 151 -14.23 12.29 -4.74
C LYS A 151 -13.11 12.76 -5.67
N LEU A 152 -12.24 11.83 -6.11
CA LEU A 152 -11.15 12.12 -7.04
C LEU A 152 -11.71 12.70 -8.36
N VAL A 153 -12.65 12.01 -9.00
CA VAL A 153 -13.26 12.43 -10.26
C VAL A 153 -13.98 13.78 -10.12
N ALA A 154 -14.71 13.97 -9.03
CA ALA A 154 -15.43 15.24 -8.79
C ALA A 154 -14.48 16.44 -8.57
N ARG A 155 -13.36 16.22 -7.88
CA ARG A 155 -12.43 17.30 -7.52
C ARG A 155 -11.40 17.59 -8.60
N PHE A 156 -10.98 16.57 -9.35
CA PHE A 156 -9.90 16.64 -10.34
C PHE A 156 -10.28 15.97 -11.67
N PRO A 157 -11.35 16.43 -12.36
CA PRO A 157 -11.91 15.72 -13.53
C PRO A 157 -10.88 15.54 -14.67
N GLU A 158 -9.97 16.47 -14.84
CA GLU A 158 -8.94 16.45 -15.91
C GLU A 158 -7.69 15.62 -15.55
N SER A 159 -7.65 15.01 -14.36
CA SER A 159 -6.51 14.20 -13.96
C SER A 159 -6.50 12.85 -14.68
N LYS A 160 -5.30 12.40 -15.11
CA LYS A 160 -5.12 11.03 -15.59
C LYS A 160 -5.60 9.97 -14.59
N PHE A 161 -5.48 10.24 -13.29
CA PHE A 161 -5.94 9.35 -12.24
C PHE A 161 -7.47 9.28 -12.17
N SER A 162 -8.18 10.36 -12.52
CA SER A 162 -9.64 10.35 -12.62
C SER A 162 -10.12 9.46 -13.76
N ALA A 163 -9.48 9.54 -14.93
CA ALA A 163 -9.80 8.65 -16.05
C ALA A 163 -9.57 7.15 -15.69
N MET A 164 -8.53 6.85 -14.91
CA MET A 164 -8.30 5.49 -14.39
C MET A 164 -9.37 5.08 -13.37
N ALA A 165 -9.72 5.99 -12.45
CA ALA A 165 -10.69 5.77 -11.38
C ALA A 165 -12.10 5.51 -11.93
N GLU A 166 -12.53 6.17 -13.01
CA GLU A 166 -13.84 5.95 -13.63
C GLU A 166 -14.07 4.49 -14.04
N LYS A 167 -13.04 3.82 -14.53
CA LYS A 167 -13.12 2.40 -14.84
C LYS A 167 -13.35 1.57 -13.58
N LEU A 168 -12.58 1.84 -12.53
CA LEU A 168 -12.65 1.14 -11.25
C LEU A 168 -13.97 1.42 -10.51
N ILE A 169 -14.52 2.63 -10.65
CA ILE A 169 -15.88 2.96 -10.15
C ILE A 169 -16.94 2.07 -10.82
N ARG A 170 -16.85 1.86 -12.14
CA ARG A 170 -17.77 0.95 -12.85
C ARG A 170 -17.63 -0.49 -12.35
N GLU A 171 -16.40 -0.95 -12.15
CA GLU A 171 -16.14 -2.29 -11.60
C GLU A 171 -16.69 -2.44 -10.18
N CYS A 172 -16.53 -1.43 -9.31
CA CYS A 172 -17.14 -1.43 -7.99
C CYS A 172 -18.67 -1.45 -8.05
N LYS A 173 -19.29 -0.65 -8.93
CA LYS A 173 -20.74 -0.67 -9.14
C LYS A 173 -21.24 -2.04 -9.57
N GLN A 174 -20.51 -2.70 -10.47
CA GLN A 174 -20.84 -4.05 -10.91
C GLN A 174 -20.75 -5.05 -9.75
N LYS A 175 -19.67 -5.02 -8.95
CA LYS A 175 -19.52 -5.91 -7.78
C LYS A 175 -20.64 -5.71 -6.75
N LEU A 176 -21.01 -4.46 -6.46
CA LEU A 176 -22.12 -4.15 -5.56
C LEU A 176 -23.45 -4.67 -6.10
N ALA A 177 -23.70 -4.51 -7.39
CA ALA A 177 -24.90 -5.04 -8.04
C ALA A 177 -24.95 -6.58 -8.00
N GLU A 178 -23.81 -7.23 -8.22
CA GLU A 178 -23.71 -8.69 -8.13
C GLU A 178 -23.95 -9.20 -6.72
N HIS A 179 -23.47 -8.48 -5.68
CA HIS A 179 -23.77 -8.78 -4.28
C HIS A 179 -25.26 -8.67 -3.98
N GLU A 180 -25.91 -7.55 -4.36
CA GLU A 180 -27.35 -7.35 -4.13
C GLU A 180 -28.17 -8.39 -4.88
N PHE A 181 -27.76 -8.77 -6.08
CA PHE A 181 -28.39 -9.86 -6.83
C PHE A 181 -28.25 -11.21 -6.11
N TYR A 182 -27.08 -11.49 -5.55
CA TYR A 182 -26.85 -12.70 -4.74
C TYR A 182 -27.77 -12.74 -3.51
N VAL A 183 -27.89 -11.62 -2.78
CA VAL A 183 -28.75 -11.47 -1.61
C VAL A 183 -30.23 -11.65 -2.00
N ALA A 184 -30.70 -11.01 -3.11
CA ALA A 184 -32.05 -11.14 -3.60
C ALA A 184 -32.40 -12.60 -3.94
N LYS A 185 -31.46 -13.29 -4.63
CA LYS A 185 -31.61 -14.72 -4.94
C LYS A 185 -31.64 -15.62 -3.68
N PHE A 186 -30.90 -15.24 -2.64
CA PHE A 186 -30.98 -15.95 -1.35
C PHE A 186 -32.40 -15.86 -0.78
N TYR A 187 -33.01 -14.65 -0.73
CA TYR A 187 -34.39 -14.49 -0.27
C TYR A 187 -35.41 -15.27 -1.11
N MET A 188 -35.20 -15.29 -2.43
CA MET A 188 -36.05 -16.08 -3.34
C MET A 188 -35.98 -17.58 -3.04
N ARG A 189 -34.78 -18.14 -2.80
CA ARG A 189 -34.60 -19.55 -2.41
C ARG A 189 -35.27 -19.87 -1.05
N GLN A 190 -35.30 -18.90 -0.15
CA GLN A 190 -35.99 -19.03 1.15
C GLN A 190 -37.51 -18.82 1.03
N LYS A 191 -38.06 -18.67 -0.17
CA LYS A 191 -39.47 -18.37 -0.47
C LYS A 191 -39.96 -17.06 0.18
N LYS A 192 -39.06 -16.15 0.53
CA LYS A 192 -39.35 -14.80 1.03
C LYS A 192 -39.53 -13.85 -0.16
N TYR A 193 -40.57 -14.13 -0.99
CA TYR A 193 -40.71 -13.50 -2.30
C TYR A 193 -40.89 -11.98 -2.24
N GLN A 194 -41.59 -11.43 -1.24
CA GLN A 194 -41.73 -9.98 -1.10
C GLN A 194 -40.38 -9.29 -0.81
N ALA A 195 -39.56 -9.89 0.04
CA ALA A 195 -38.21 -9.38 0.33
C ALA A 195 -37.31 -9.51 -0.88
N ALA A 196 -37.38 -10.63 -1.64
CA ALA A 196 -36.63 -10.81 -2.88
C ALA A 196 -37.00 -9.75 -3.93
N LEU A 197 -38.32 -9.51 -4.11
CA LEU A 197 -38.82 -8.53 -5.08
C LEU A 197 -38.30 -7.12 -4.74
N SER A 198 -38.41 -6.69 -3.49
CA SER A 198 -37.90 -5.38 -3.05
C SER A 198 -36.41 -5.21 -3.36
N ARG A 199 -35.59 -6.25 -3.11
CA ARG A 199 -34.16 -6.23 -3.41
C ARG A 199 -33.86 -6.18 -4.91
N PHE A 200 -34.59 -6.93 -5.75
CA PHE A 200 -34.41 -6.86 -7.19
C PHE A 200 -34.85 -5.51 -7.77
N GLU A 201 -35.94 -4.93 -7.29
CA GLU A 201 -36.40 -3.61 -7.73
C GLU A 201 -35.44 -2.50 -7.27
N GLU A 202 -34.88 -2.59 -6.07
CA GLU A 202 -33.82 -1.68 -5.58
C GLU A 202 -32.56 -1.78 -6.43
N LEU A 203 -32.11 -3.01 -6.72
CA LEU A 203 -30.96 -3.27 -7.59
C LEU A 203 -31.15 -2.64 -8.99
N ALA A 204 -32.32 -2.80 -9.60
CA ALA A 204 -32.63 -2.20 -10.91
C ALA A 204 -32.57 -0.66 -10.87
N ARG A 205 -32.96 -0.06 -9.75
CA ARG A 205 -32.96 1.40 -9.58
C ARG A 205 -31.56 1.96 -9.30
N GLU A 206 -30.79 1.32 -8.40
CA GLU A 206 -29.52 1.85 -7.90
C GLU A 206 -28.34 1.56 -8.85
N TYR A 207 -28.42 0.46 -9.61
CA TYR A 207 -27.33 -0.02 -10.46
C TYR A 207 -27.78 -0.29 -11.90
N PRO A 208 -28.31 0.71 -12.64
CA PRO A 208 -28.66 0.52 -14.04
C PRO A 208 -27.40 0.40 -14.91
N ASN A 209 -27.50 -0.36 -16.02
CA ASN A 209 -26.47 -0.47 -17.05
C ASN A 209 -25.13 -1.07 -16.56
N VAL A 210 -25.18 -1.94 -15.56
CA VAL A 210 -23.99 -2.69 -15.08
C VAL A 210 -23.90 -4.09 -15.68
N GLY A 211 -24.72 -4.40 -16.70
CA GLY A 211 -24.72 -5.68 -17.38
C GLY A 211 -25.59 -6.77 -16.72
N LEU A 212 -26.39 -6.40 -15.70
CA LEU A 212 -27.32 -7.31 -15.02
C LEU A 212 -28.79 -7.03 -15.36
N ASP A 213 -29.09 -5.98 -16.09
CA ASP A 213 -30.44 -5.44 -16.31
C ASP A 213 -31.43 -6.50 -16.75
N TYR A 214 -31.17 -7.20 -17.86
CA TYR A 214 -32.02 -8.26 -18.36
C TYR A 214 -32.27 -9.38 -17.34
N LYS A 215 -31.24 -9.76 -16.62
CA LYS A 215 -31.31 -10.83 -15.61
C LYS A 215 -32.14 -10.39 -14.40
N VAL A 216 -32.01 -9.13 -13.98
CA VAL A 216 -32.77 -8.54 -12.87
C VAL A 216 -34.25 -8.45 -13.26
N GLU A 217 -34.59 -7.97 -14.46
CA GLU A 217 -35.97 -7.91 -14.98
C GLU A 217 -36.64 -9.28 -15.03
N TYR A 218 -35.90 -10.29 -15.48
CA TYR A 218 -36.36 -11.67 -15.46
C TYR A 218 -36.74 -12.12 -14.04
N PHE A 219 -35.86 -11.91 -13.07
CA PHE A 219 -36.12 -12.32 -11.67
C PHE A 219 -37.21 -11.49 -10.99
N ILE A 220 -37.38 -10.22 -11.35
CA ILE A 220 -38.54 -9.40 -10.91
C ILE A 220 -39.84 -10.06 -11.38
N SER A 221 -39.92 -10.39 -12.66
CA SER A 221 -41.13 -11.03 -13.26
C SER A 221 -41.41 -12.39 -12.65
N GLU A 222 -40.38 -13.24 -12.47
CA GLU A 222 -40.51 -14.54 -11.85
C GLU A 222 -40.97 -14.43 -10.39
N THR A 223 -40.41 -13.49 -9.64
CA THR A 223 -40.77 -13.28 -8.25
C THR A 223 -42.22 -12.80 -8.08
N LYS A 224 -42.65 -11.87 -8.94
CA LYS A 224 -44.08 -11.43 -9.00
C LYS A 224 -45.04 -12.57 -9.26
N ALA A 225 -44.69 -13.48 -10.19
CA ALA A 225 -45.50 -14.67 -10.47
C ALA A 225 -45.60 -15.60 -9.24
N LYS A 226 -44.50 -15.79 -8.51
CA LYS A 226 -44.49 -16.59 -7.28
C LYS A 226 -45.36 -15.99 -6.15
N ILE A 227 -45.34 -14.68 -6.02
CA ILE A 227 -46.20 -13.97 -5.05
C ILE A 227 -47.69 -14.19 -5.40
N ALA A 228 -48.06 -14.02 -6.66
CA ALA A 228 -49.46 -14.27 -7.12
C ALA A 228 -49.89 -15.72 -6.92
N GLU A 229 -49.01 -16.69 -7.17
CA GLU A 229 -49.27 -18.10 -6.90
C GLU A 229 -49.53 -18.36 -5.38
N GLU A 230 -48.75 -17.81 -4.49
CA GLU A 230 -48.97 -17.93 -3.03
C GLU A 230 -50.28 -17.30 -2.59
N GLU A 231 -50.61 -16.11 -3.12
CA GLU A 231 -51.89 -15.45 -2.80
C GLU A 231 -53.10 -16.27 -3.24
N GLN A 232 -53.06 -16.86 -4.43
CA GLN A 232 -54.12 -17.73 -4.91
C GLN A 232 -54.31 -19.00 -4.04
N LEU A 233 -53.20 -19.55 -3.53
CA LEU A 233 -53.26 -20.72 -2.65
C LEU A 233 -53.85 -20.40 -1.26
N ARG A 234 -53.65 -19.15 -0.76
CA ARG A 234 -54.23 -18.70 0.50
C ARG A 234 -55.72 -18.40 0.46
N LEU A 235 -56.27 -18.18 -0.74
CA LEU A 235 -57.68 -17.89 -0.97
C LEU A 235 -58.52 -19.15 -1.18
N LYS A 236 -57.89 -20.31 -1.34
CA LYS A 236 -58.55 -21.64 -1.47
C LYS A 236 -58.65 -22.34 -0.12
#